data_0a17e454e3e4d816702199bf0f3f11e9
#
_entry.id   0a17e454e3e4d816702199bf0f3f11e9
#
_cell.length_a   1.000
_cell.length_b   1.000
_cell.length_c   1.000
_cell.angle_alpha   90.00
_cell.angle_beta   90.00
_cell.angle_gamma   90.00
#
_symmetry.space_group_name_H-M   'P 1'
#
loop_
_entity.id
_entity.type
_entity.pdbx_description
1 polymer ?
#
loop_
_entity_poly.entity_id
_entity_poly.type
_entity_poly.pdbx_seq_one_letter_code
_entity_poly.pdbx_strand_id
1 'polypeptide(L)'
;MAKIQLKQEYASGKFVNIREVEIKDAEFILSLRCDENKSKFLNKTDSDLGKQIKYLEHYKMLDDEYYFIITDKNHTPIGTIRMYGLSENDFVSGSWLMIKEATAEQVLEGNFLMLNFAYSALNYHKFRFDVRIANKKVAMFHQTMGAVVVSKNEVDYFFEANLATYLTNLAKLLSADFATMGGG
;
A
#
# COMPACT_ATOMS: atom_id res chain seq x y z
N MET A 1 11.19 -15.58 -9.55
CA MET A 1 11.33 -14.56 -10.62
C MET A 1 12.26 -13.48 -10.09
N ALA A 2 13.28 -13.05 -10.82
CA ALA A 2 14.16 -11.99 -10.32
C ALA A 2 13.36 -10.67 -10.17
N LYS A 3 13.58 -9.97 -9.07
CA LYS A 3 12.96 -8.67 -8.80
C LYS A 3 13.29 -7.67 -9.90
N ILE A 4 12.27 -6.99 -10.44
CA ILE A 4 12.48 -5.90 -11.39
C ILE A 4 13.13 -4.75 -10.63
N GLN A 5 14.31 -4.30 -11.08
CA GLN A 5 14.91 -3.10 -10.51
C GLN A 5 14.08 -1.87 -10.90
N LEU A 6 13.52 -1.20 -9.90
CA LEU A 6 12.73 -0.01 -10.10
C LEU A 6 13.63 1.21 -10.26
N LYS A 7 13.26 2.10 -11.18
CA LYS A 7 13.85 3.43 -11.26
C LYS A 7 13.47 4.26 -10.03
N GLN A 8 14.21 5.33 -9.77
CA GLN A 8 14.03 6.19 -8.59
C GLN A 8 12.58 6.68 -8.42
N GLU A 9 11.87 6.97 -9.52
CA GLU A 9 10.44 7.19 -9.57
C GLU A 9 9.83 6.12 -10.46
N TYR A 10 9.06 5.20 -9.87
CA TYR A 10 8.52 4.08 -10.62
C TYR A 10 7.26 4.46 -11.40
N ALA A 11 6.30 5.09 -10.73
CA ALA A 11 5.05 5.52 -11.34
C ALA A 11 4.59 6.86 -10.79
N SER A 12 4.03 7.67 -11.68
CA SER A 12 3.49 8.98 -11.39
C SER A 12 2.00 9.01 -11.72
N GLY A 13 1.19 9.35 -10.73
CA GLY A 13 -0.24 9.63 -10.86
C GLY A 13 -0.52 11.13 -10.93
N LYS A 14 -1.77 11.50 -10.79
CA LYS A 14 -2.20 12.91 -10.74
C LYS A 14 -1.87 13.56 -9.40
N PHE A 15 -2.06 12.83 -8.30
CA PHE A 15 -1.94 13.33 -6.93
C PHE A 15 -0.67 12.88 -6.23
N VAL A 16 -0.15 11.70 -6.59
CA VAL A 16 1.02 11.11 -5.95
C VAL A 16 1.95 10.47 -6.98
N ASN A 17 3.18 10.18 -6.51
CA ASN A 17 4.11 9.29 -7.18
C ASN A 17 4.43 8.13 -6.23
N ILE A 18 4.87 7.00 -6.79
CA ILE A 18 5.46 5.93 -5.99
C ILE A 18 6.89 5.65 -6.45
N ARG A 19 7.76 5.39 -5.49
CA ARG A 19 9.15 4.96 -5.72
C ARG A 19 9.54 3.84 -4.77
N GLU A 20 10.56 3.10 -5.11
CA GLU A 20 11.11 2.12 -4.18
C GLU A 20 11.70 2.80 -2.93
N VAL A 21 11.57 2.12 -1.79
CA VAL A 21 12.14 2.55 -0.51
C VAL A 21 13.67 2.61 -0.57
N GLU A 22 14.25 3.59 0.11
CA GLU A 22 15.68 3.74 0.34
C GLU A 22 16.00 3.72 1.84
N ILE A 23 17.26 3.50 2.20
CA ILE A 23 17.68 3.49 3.62
C ILE A 23 17.40 4.84 4.30
N LYS A 24 17.52 5.94 3.58
CA LYS A 24 17.21 7.30 4.08
C LYS A 24 15.75 7.47 4.54
N ASP A 25 14.83 6.59 4.09
CA ASP A 25 13.42 6.65 4.45
C ASP A 25 13.12 6.01 5.82
N ALA A 26 14.13 5.44 6.48
CA ALA A 26 13.95 4.72 7.75
C ALA A 26 13.25 5.55 8.83
N GLU A 27 13.63 6.81 9.01
CA GLU A 27 13.00 7.70 10.00
C GLU A 27 11.54 7.98 9.66
N PHE A 28 11.23 8.25 8.39
CA PHE A 28 9.87 8.49 7.92
C PHE A 28 8.99 7.26 8.14
N ILE A 29 9.46 6.07 7.75
CA ILE A 29 8.72 4.83 7.95
C ILE A 29 8.45 4.60 9.43
N LEU A 30 9.48 4.79 10.27
CA LEU A 30 9.37 4.61 11.71
C LEU A 30 8.33 5.57 12.31
N SER A 31 8.33 6.84 11.89
CA SER A 31 7.34 7.83 12.32
C SER A 31 5.90 7.43 12.01
N LEU A 32 5.65 6.85 10.82
CA LEU A 32 4.32 6.34 10.45
C LEU A 32 3.91 5.13 11.28
N ARG A 33 4.85 4.22 11.59
CA ARG A 33 4.56 2.98 12.32
C ARG A 33 4.40 3.18 13.82
N CYS A 34 5.00 4.22 14.38
CA CYS A 34 4.94 4.55 15.81
C CYS A 34 3.84 5.57 16.16
N ASP A 35 3.15 6.14 15.16
CA ASP A 35 1.97 6.99 15.39
C ASP A 35 0.86 6.14 16.01
N GLU A 36 0.52 6.37 17.28
CA GLU A 36 -0.46 5.58 18.05
C GLU A 36 -1.85 5.55 17.40
N ASN A 37 -2.24 6.60 16.68
CA ASN A 37 -3.51 6.67 15.98
C ASN A 37 -3.55 5.81 14.72
N LYS A 38 -2.39 5.57 14.09
CA LYS A 38 -2.25 4.83 12.83
C LYS A 38 -1.81 3.38 13.07
N SER A 39 -0.92 3.19 14.05
CA SER A 39 -0.42 1.86 14.42
C SER A 39 -1.39 1.03 15.25
N LYS A 40 -2.53 1.60 15.66
CA LYS A 40 -3.58 0.94 16.46
C LYS A 40 -4.00 -0.42 15.91
N PHE A 41 -3.98 -0.59 14.59
CA PHE A 41 -4.38 -1.80 13.89
C PHE A 41 -3.20 -2.55 13.26
N LEU A 42 -1.96 -2.13 13.56
CA LEU A 42 -0.74 -2.80 13.10
C LEU A 42 -0.10 -3.62 14.22
N ASN A 43 0.77 -4.53 13.83
CA ASN A 43 1.66 -5.17 14.78
C ASN A 43 2.58 -4.13 15.41
N LYS A 44 2.78 -4.18 16.73
CA LYS A 44 3.68 -3.27 17.45
C LYS A 44 5.05 -3.29 16.79
N THR A 45 5.53 -2.11 16.41
CA THR A 45 6.86 -1.91 15.86
C THR A 45 7.75 -1.34 16.96
N ASP A 46 8.97 -1.85 17.07
CA ASP A 46 10.00 -1.26 17.92
C ASP A 46 10.39 0.12 17.35
N SER A 47 10.47 1.11 18.22
CA SER A 47 10.85 2.49 17.86
C SER A 47 12.35 2.67 17.62
N ASP A 48 13.09 1.59 17.44
CA ASP A 48 14.53 1.59 17.24
C ASP A 48 14.88 1.87 15.77
N LEU A 49 15.42 3.05 15.50
CA LEU A 49 15.86 3.45 14.16
C LEU A 49 16.94 2.51 13.60
N GLY A 50 17.84 2.03 14.45
CA GLY A 50 18.90 1.09 14.03
C GLY A 50 18.31 -0.23 13.52
N LYS A 51 17.25 -0.73 14.14
CA LYS A 51 16.53 -1.92 13.66
C LYS A 51 15.80 -1.65 12.34
N GLN A 52 15.21 -0.47 12.19
CA GLN A 52 14.55 -0.08 10.95
C GLN A 52 15.55 0.03 9.79
N ILE A 53 16.73 0.59 10.01
CA ILE A 53 17.81 0.66 9.02
C ILE A 53 18.25 -0.74 8.62
N LYS A 54 18.56 -1.62 9.58
CA LYS A 54 18.94 -3.01 9.32
C LYS A 54 17.88 -3.78 8.53
N TYR A 55 16.59 -3.52 8.82
CA TYR A 55 15.50 -4.10 8.07
C TYR A 55 15.55 -3.65 6.59
N LEU A 56 15.77 -2.36 6.32
CA LEU A 56 15.86 -1.84 4.95
C LEU A 56 17.12 -2.33 4.22
N GLU A 57 18.24 -2.50 4.93
CA GLU A 57 19.45 -3.12 4.37
C GLU A 57 19.16 -4.58 3.96
N HIS A 58 18.50 -5.34 4.82
CA HIS A 58 18.07 -6.70 4.51
C HIS A 58 17.09 -6.74 3.34
N TYR A 59 16.09 -5.85 3.33
CA TYR A 59 15.13 -5.72 2.24
C TYR A 59 15.80 -5.56 0.85
N LYS A 60 16.90 -4.80 0.78
CA LYS A 60 17.65 -4.62 -0.48
C LYS A 60 18.24 -5.91 -1.04
N MET A 61 18.36 -6.95 -0.24
CA MET A 61 18.85 -8.28 -0.63
C MET A 61 17.71 -9.26 -0.99
N LEU A 62 16.45 -8.87 -0.77
CA LEU A 62 15.29 -9.72 -1.06
C LEU A 62 14.82 -9.54 -2.50
N ASP A 63 14.44 -10.66 -3.13
CA ASP A 63 13.89 -10.70 -4.49
C ASP A 63 12.37 -10.94 -4.51
N ASP A 64 11.77 -11.14 -3.34
CA ASP A 64 10.36 -11.53 -3.17
C ASP A 64 9.50 -10.45 -2.51
N GLU A 65 9.98 -9.21 -2.48
CA GLU A 65 9.28 -8.07 -1.92
C GLU A 65 9.49 -6.80 -2.72
N TYR A 66 8.44 -5.94 -2.73
CA TYR A 66 8.51 -4.55 -3.16
C TYR A 66 7.97 -3.66 -2.05
N TYR A 67 8.76 -2.69 -1.63
CA TYR A 67 8.38 -1.71 -0.62
C TYR A 67 8.45 -0.31 -1.23
N PHE A 68 7.31 0.37 -1.27
CA PHE A 68 7.17 1.67 -1.90
C PHE A 68 7.01 2.79 -0.88
N ILE A 69 7.63 3.92 -1.18
CA ILE A 69 7.29 5.22 -0.61
C ILE A 69 6.30 5.89 -1.56
N ILE A 70 5.20 6.37 -1.00
CA ILE A 70 4.24 7.24 -1.68
C ILE A 70 4.67 8.68 -1.40
N THR A 71 4.86 9.47 -2.45
CA THR A 71 5.21 10.91 -2.34
C THR A 71 4.11 11.78 -2.92
N ASP A 72 4.00 13.00 -2.43
CA ASP A 72 3.21 14.03 -3.11
C ASP A 72 3.88 14.47 -4.43
N LYS A 73 3.28 15.44 -5.11
CA LYS A 73 3.81 15.96 -6.39
C LYS A 73 5.07 16.83 -6.24
N ASN A 74 5.44 17.17 -5.00
CA ASN A 74 6.70 17.83 -4.66
C ASN A 74 7.77 16.82 -4.21
N HIS A 75 7.53 15.51 -4.39
CA HIS A 75 8.40 14.41 -3.97
C HIS A 75 8.58 14.27 -2.45
N THR A 76 7.71 14.91 -1.66
CA THR A 76 7.71 14.75 -0.20
C THR A 76 7.08 13.41 0.18
N PRO A 77 7.71 12.56 1.00
CA PRO A 77 7.12 11.32 1.48
C PRO A 77 5.85 11.57 2.28
N ILE A 78 4.75 10.91 1.89
CA ILE A 78 3.44 11.02 2.55
C ILE A 78 2.84 9.67 2.94
N GLY A 79 3.46 8.56 2.53
CA GLY A 79 2.97 7.24 2.88
C GLY A 79 3.88 6.12 2.43
N THR A 80 3.46 4.91 2.78
CA THR A 80 4.10 3.65 2.40
C THR A 80 3.07 2.65 1.92
N ILE A 81 3.49 1.71 1.08
CA ILE A 81 2.73 0.51 0.74
C ILE A 81 3.71 -0.60 0.32
N ARG A 82 3.36 -1.87 0.57
CA ARG A 82 4.27 -2.98 0.37
C ARG A 82 3.58 -4.17 -0.29
N MET A 83 4.33 -4.87 -1.15
CA MET A 83 4.00 -6.18 -1.70
C MET A 83 5.03 -7.19 -1.17
N TYR A 84 4.57 -8.29 -0.60
CA TYR A 84 5.42 -9.35 -0.06
C TYR A 84 4.76 -10.72 -0.19
N GLY A 85 5.50 -11.78 0.14
CA GLY A 85 5.01 -13.13 -0.01
C GLY A 85 4.59 -13.42 -1.45
N LEU A 86 5.42 -12.98 -2.41
CA LEU A 86 5.17 -13.17 -3.83
C LEU A 86 5.17 -14.67 -4.17
N SER A 87 4.13 -15.13 -4.85
CA SER A 87 3.99 -16.48 -5.38
C SER A 87 3.86 -16.44 -6.91
N GLU A 88 3.60 -17.58 -7.55
CA GLU A 88 3.32 -17.59 -8.99
C GLU A 88 2.00 -16.89 -9.36
N ASN A 89 1.03 -16.87 -8.44
CA ASN A 89 -0.34 -16.46 -8.74
C ASN A 89 -0.81 -15.23 -7.97
N ASP A 90 -0.23 -14.95 -6.82
CA ASP A 90 -0.67 -13.88 -5.92
C ASP A 90 0.46 -13.28 -5.07
N PHE A 91 0.15 -12.22 -4.37
CA PHE A 91 1.01 -11.59 -3.38
C PHE A 91 0.17 -11.07 -2.20
N VAL A 92 0.85 -10.69 -1.13
CA VAL A 92 0.23 -10.01 0.01
C VAL A 92 0.49 -8.51 -0.08
N SER A 93 -0.58 -7.71 -0.03
CA SER A 93 -0.49 -6.25 0.13
C SER A 93 -0.54 -5.90 1.61
N GLY A 94 0.36 -5.04 2.07
CA GLY A 94 0.40 -4.60 3.46
C GLY A 94 1.19 -3.32 3.67
N SER A 95 1.39 -2.93 4.92
CA SER A 95 2.10 -1.71 5.32
C SER A 95 1.61 -0.45 4.60
N TRP A 96 0.30 -0.41 4.27
CA TRP A 96 -0.32 0.76 3.65
C TRP A 96 -0.64 1.79 4.73
N LEU A 97 0.24 2.75 4.85
CA LEU A 97 0.18 3.81 5.85
C LEU A 97 0.36 5.17 5.18
N MET A 98 -0.41 6.16 5.61
CA MET A 98 -0.32 7.52 5.11
C MET A 98 -0.15 8.50 6.27
N ILE A 99 0.44 9.66 6.03
CA ILE A 99 0.40 10.76 7.00
C ILE A 99 -1.06 11.21 7.22
N LYS A 100 -1.32 11.88 8.34
CA LYS A 100 -2.67 12.32 8.69
C LYS A 100 -3.24 13.36 7.71
N GLU A 101 -2.35 14.15 7.13
CA GLU A 101 -2.66 15.25 6.21
C GLU A 101 -2.90 14.79 4.77
N ALA A 102 -2.68 13.51 4.45
CA ALA A 102 -2.93 12.97 3.12
C ALA A 102 -4.42 13.06 2.76
N THR A 103 -4.71 13.53 1.55
CA THR A 103 -6.08 13.59 1.04
C THR A 103 -6.59 12.20 0.65
N ALA A 104 -7.90 12.05 0.52
CA ALA A 104 -8.50 10.78 0.11
C ALA A 104 -7.98 10.33 -1.26
N GLU A 105 -7.83 11.26 -2.20
CA GLU A 105 -7.30 10.99 -3.55
C GLU A 105 -5.85 10.49 -3.49
N GLN A 106 -5.01 11.10 -2.65
CA GLN A 106 -3.63 10.67 -2.46
C GLN A 106 -3.56 9.25 -1.88
N VAL A 107 -4.41 8.95 -0.90
CA VAL A 107 -4.52 7.62 -0.30
C VAL A 107 -4.92 6.57 -1.34
N LEU A 108 -6.00 6.84 -2.08
CA LEU A 108 -6.55 5.91 -3.07
C LEU A 108 -5.61 5.73 -4.27
N GLU A 109 -5.02 6.82 -4.78
CA GLU A 109 -4.12 6.75 -5.94
C GLU A 109 -2.82 6.03 -5.61
N GLY A 110 -2.27 6.21 -4.39
CA GLY A 110 -1.08 5.46 -3.96
C GLY A 110 -1.30 3.94 -3.99
N ASN A 111 -2.46 3.49 -3.51
CA ASN A 111 -2.86 2.08 -3.62
C ASN A 111 -3.07 1.64 -5.08
N PHE A 112 -3.76 2.47 -5.87
CA PHE A 112 -3.98 2.19 -7.28
C PHE A 112 -2.66 1.99 -8.05
N LEU A 113 -1.68 2.87 -7.86
CA LEU A 113 -0.40 2.79 -8.56
C LEU A 113 0.37 1.50 -8.23
N MET A 114 0.39 1.09 -6.95
CA MET A 114 1.03 -0.17 -6.56
C MET A 114 0.32 -1.39 -7.14
N LEU A 115 -1.02 -1.45 -7.04
CA LEU A 115 -1.80 -2.55 -7.59
C LEU A 115 -1.72 -2.61 -9.13
N ASN A 116 -1.68 -1.46 -9.79
CA ASN A 116 -1.48 -1.39 -11.24
C ASN A 116 -0.08 -1.87 -11.66
N PHE A 117 0.95 -1.59 -10.85
CA PHE A 117 2.28 -2.19 -11.04
C PHE A 117 2.22 -3.72 -10.96
N ALA A 118 1.58 -4.25 -9.93
CA ALA A 118 1.42 -5.69 -9.77
C ALA A 118 0.71 -6.34 -10.98
N TYR A 119 -0.34 -5.69 -11.48
CA TYR A 119 -1.12 -6.18 -12.60
C TYR A 119 -0.39 -6.06 -13.93
N SER A 120 0.13 -4.86 -14.26
CA SER A 120 0.65 -4.55 -15.59
C SER A 120 2.11 -4.94 -15.80
N ALA A 121 2.96 -4.82 -14.77
CA ALA A 121 4.39 -5.09 -14.87
C ALA A 121 4.78 -6.50 -14.40
N LEU A 122 4.06 -7.03 -13.40
CA LEU A 122 4.35 -8.35 -12.81
C LEU A 122 3.35 -9.43 -13.24
N ASN A 123 2.28 -9.06 -13.95
CA ASN A 123 1.24 -9.97 -14.44
C ASN A 123 0.50 -10.75 -13.33
N TYR A 124 0.38 -10.16 -12.13
CA TYR A 124 -0.46 -10.73 -11.09
C TYR A 124 -1.93 -10.48 -11.38
N HIS A 125 -2.78 -11.45 -11.01
CA HIS A 125 -4.24 -11.34 -11.17
C HIS A 125 -4.99 -11.33 -9.85
N LYS A 126 -4.33 -11.69 -8.77
CA LYS A 126 -4.91 -11.78 -7.42
C LYS A 126 -3.95 -11.20 -6.38
N PHE A 127 -4.51 -10.72 -5.28
CA PHE A 127 -3.75 -10.37 -4.10
C PHE A 127 -4.53 -10.68 -2.83
N ARG A 128 -3.80 -10.83 -1.74
CA ARG A 128 -4.30 -11.12 -0.42
C ARG A 128 -3.88 -10.02 0.55
N PHE A 129 -4.65 -9.84 1.61
CA PHE A 129 -4.32 -8.93 2.69
C PHE A 129 -5.17 -9.26 3.90
N ASP A 130 -4.79 -8.72 5.06
CA ASP A 130 -5.55 -8.83 6.29
C ASP A 130 -6.01 -7.46 6.77
N VAL A 131 -7.14 -7.45 7.48
CA VAL A 131 -7.71 -6.25 8.11
C VAL A 131 -8.19 -6.64 9.51
N ARG A 132 -7.78 -5.87 10.51
CA ARG A 132 -8.30 -6.03 11.87
C ARG A 132 -9.83 -5.99 11.88
N ILE A 133 -10.47 -6.96 12.53
CA ILE A 133 -11.94 -7.02 12.67
C ILE A 133 -12.50 -5.71 13.26
N ALA A 134 -11.75 -5.08 14.18
CA ALA A 134 -12.10 -3.79 14.76
C ALA A 134 -12.09 -2.63 13.75
N ASN A 135 -11.36 -2.75 12.62
CA ASN A 135 -11.27 -1.72 11.58
C ASN A 135 -12.37 -1.88 10.52
N LYS A 136 -13.62 -1.73 10.95
CA LYS A 136 -14.81 -1.96 10.11
C LYS A 136 -14.85 -1.09 8.86
N LYS A 137 -14.37 0.17 8.96
CA LYS A 137 -14.37 1.10 7.81
C LYS A 137 -13.48 0.60 6.69
N VAL A 138 -12.27 0.15 7.02
CA VAL A 138 -11.31 -0.38 6.04
C VAL A 138 -11.81 -1.72 5.46
N ALA A 139 -12.36 -2.60 6.29
CA ALA A 139 -12.96 -3.85 5.80
C ALA A 139 -14.10 -3.58 4.80
N MET A 140 -15.00 -2.65 5.12
CA MET A 140 -16.09 -2.26 4.23
C MET A 140 -15.59 -1.63 2.92
N PHE A 141 -14.57 -0.76 2.99
CA PHE A 141 -13.93 -0.20 1.80
C PHE A 141 -13.42 -1.29 0.86
N HIS A 142 -12.66 -2.26 1.37
CA HIS A 142 -12.14 -3.35 0.55
C HIS A 142 -13.24 -4.23 -0.05
N GLN A 143 -14.32 -4.50 0.69
CA GLN A 143 -15.48 -5.23 0.18
C GLN A 143 -16.16 -4.45 -0.96
N THR A 144 -16.29 -3.13 -0.84
CA THR A 144 -16.83 -2.27 -1.90
C THR A 144 -15.93 -2.31 -3.15
N MET A 145 -14.62 -2.48 -2.99
CA MET A 145 -13.70 -2.66 -4.11
C MET A 145 -13.77 -4.07 -4.75
N GLY A 146 -14.54 -4.98 -4.18
CA GLY A 146 -14.73 -6.34 -4.70
C GLY A 146 -13.88 -7.41 -4.01
N ALA A 147 -13.23 -7.08 -2.89
CA ALA A 147 -12.51 -8.08 -2.10
C ALA A 147 -13.50 -8.95 -1.30
N VAL A 148 -13.16 -10.21 -1.10
CA VAL A 148 -13.95 -11.17 -0.34
C VAL A 148 -13.19 -11.68 0.87
N VAL A 149 -13.89 -11.89 1.98
CA VAL A 149 -13.32 -12.53 3.17
C VAL A 149 -13.24 -14.03 2.90
N VAL A 150 -12.03 -14.57 2.89
CA VAL A 150 -11.78 -16.01 2.68
C VAL A 150 -11.61 -16.78 3.98
N SER A 151 -11.16 -16.10 5.04
CA SER A 151 -11.07 -16.67 6.39
C SER A 151 -11.00 -15.56 7.44
N LYS A 152 -11.06 -15.93 8.71
CA LYS A 152 -10.86 -15.05 9.87
C LYS A 152 -10.27 -15.80 11.05
N ASN A 153 -9.60 -15.07 11.91
CA ASN A 153 -9.24 -15.52 13.26
C ASN A 153 -9.92 -14.63 14.32
N GLU A 154 -9.43 -14.60 15.53
CA GLU A 154 -10.00 -13.78 16.63
C GLU A 154 -9.81 -12.27 16.42
N VAL A 155 -8.82 -11.86 15.64
CA VAL A 155 -8.42 -10.45 15.50
C VAL A 155 -8.48 -9.92 14.08
N ASP A 156 -8.38 -10.78 13.05
CA ASP A 156 -8.26 -10.38 11.65
C ASP A 156 -9.25 -11.10 10.74
N TYR A 157 -9.73 -10.36 9.73
CA TYR A 157 -10.26 -10.91 8.48
C TYR A 157 -9.13 -11.07 7.48
N PHE A 158 -9.09 -12.19 6.77
CA PHE A 158 -8.20 -12.44 5.63
C PHE A 158 -9.00 -12.30 4.34
N PHE A 159 -8.52 -11.42 3.49
CA PHE A 159 -9.16 -11.07 2.22
C PHE A 159 -8.39 -11.61 1.03
N GLU A 160 -9.13 -11.89 -0.03
CA GLU A 160 -8.63 -12.10 -1.38
C GLU A 160 -9.36 -11.17 -2.34
N ALA A 161 -8.65 -10.65 -3.35
CA ALA A 161 -9.25 -9.81 -4.37
C ALA A 161 -8.69 -10.12 -5.76
N ASN A 162 -9.57 -10.06 -6.78
CA ASN A 162 -9.17 -10.03 -8.17
C ASN A 162 -8.67 -8.63 -8.53
N LEU A 163 -7.46 -8.52 -9.05
CA LEU A 163 -6.82 -7.24 -9.35
C LEU A 163 -7.56 -6.43 -10.40
N ALA A 164 -8.02 -7.04 -11.49
CA ALA A 164 -8.72 -6.32 -12.55
C ALA A 164 -10.03 -5.71 -12.04
N THR A 165 -10.80 -6.47 -11.25
CA THR A 165 -12.05 -5.98 -10.63
C THR A 165 -11.77 -4.88 -9.63
N TYR A 166 -10.79 -5.07 -8.77
CA TYR A 166 -10.43 -4.11 -7.73
C TYR A 166 -9.94 -2.79 -8.34
N LEU A 167 -9.03 -2.85 -9.32
CA LEU A 167 -8.53 -1.68 -10.05
C LEU A 167 -9.64 -0.92 -10.78
N THR A 168 -10.58 -1.65 -11.42
CA THR A 168 -11.72 -1.03 -12.09
C THR A 168 -12.60 -0.25 -11.11
N ASN A 169 -12.91 -0.83 -9.95
CA ASN A 169 -13.73 -0.18 -8.93
C ASN A 169 -12.99 1.01 -8.28
N LEU A 170 -11.71 0.86 -8.03
CA LEU A 170 -10.87 1.93 -7.47
C LEU A 170 -10.73 3.11 -8.46
N ALA A 171 -10.56 2.84 -9.76
CA ALA A 171 -10.52 3.86 -10.79
C ALA A 171 -11.86 4.62 -10.91
N LYS A 172 -13.01 3.93 -10.79
CA LYS A 172 -14.32 4.58 -10.75
C LYS A 172 -14.46 5.50 -9.55
N LEU A 173 -14.00 5.09 -8.37
CA LEU A 173 -14.04 5.91 -7.17
C LEU A 173 -13.18 7.17 -7.34
N LEU A 174 -11.95 7.03 -7.83
CA LEU A 174 -11.06 8.16 -8.12
C LEU A 174 -11.65 9.13 -9.16
N SER A 175 -12.42 8.64 -10.15
CA SER A 175 -13.08 9.47 -11.16
C SER A 175 -14.34 10.16 -10.66
N ALA A 176 -15.10 9.54 -9.74
CA ALA A 176 -16.34 10.08 -9.19
C ALA A 176 -16.08 11.31 -8.31
N ASP A 177 -14.99 11.32 -7.54
CA ASP A 177 -14.61 12.47 -6.73
C ASP A 177 -14.27 13.71 -7.56
N PHE A 178 -13.87 13.54 -8.83
CA PHE A 178 -13.67 14.65 -9.79
C PHE A 178 -14.98 15.30 -10.25
N ALA A 179 -16.06 14.52 -10.39
CA ALA A 179 -17.33 15.03 -10.89
C ALA A 179 -18.04 15.92 -9.85
N THR A 180 -17.79 15.69 -8.56
CA THR A 180 -18.39 16.47 -7.46
C THR A 180 -17.66 17.77 -7.18
N MET A 181 -16.40 17.92 -7.56
CA MET A 181 -15.61 19.15 -7.38
C MET A 181 -15.69 20.11 -8.58
N GLY A 182 -16.19 19.68 -9.75
CA GLY A 182 -16.31 20.49 -10.97
C GLY A 182 -17.65 21.17 -11.16
N GLY A 183 -18.57 21.11 -10.20
CA GLY A 183 -19.92 21.67 -10.23
C GLY A 183 -20.12 22.77 -9.18
N GLY A 184 -19.30 23.80 -9.22
CA GLY A 184 -19.45 25.01 -8.41
C GLY A 184 -18.99 26.23 -9.14
#